data_d19470a9a905b8bd349a7f206237a819
#
_entry.id   d19470a9a905b8bd349a7f206237a819
#
_cell.length_a   1.000
_cell.length_b   1.000
_cell.length_c   1.000
_cell.angle_alpha   90.00
_cell.angle_beta   90.00
_cell.angle_gamma   90.00
#
_symmetry.space_group_name_H-M   'P 1'
#
loop_
_entity.id
_entity.type
_entity.pdbx_description
1 polymer ?
#
loop_
_entity_poly.entity_id
_entity_poly.type
_entity_poly.pdbx_seq_one_letter_code
_entity_poly.pdbx_strand_id
1 'polypeptide(L)'
;MPPYVIFPDSTLLEMLRSKPGSMAEMAKVSGVGARKLERYGEAFLEVLSGKAEAPQVVADIRHELISLARAGMTPTQIAGQLQCSEKNVYTLLAEAIGKQQLSIEQALDLPEDLLGEVQDAFLDGEGELPPVAAIAEQFAGRVPEGVLYCVRAALPSEFEV
;
A
#
# COMPACT_ATOMS: atom_id res chain seq x y z
N MET A 1 -11.03 -15.86 2.42
CA MET A 1 -12.13 -15.69 1.45
C MET A 1 -12.47 -14.22 1.32
N PRO A 2 -12.60 -13.72 0.10
CA PRO A 2 -13.05 -12.33 -0.07
C PRO A 2 -14.53 -12.17 0.38
N PRO A 3 -14.89 -11.00 0.93
CA PRO A 3 -16.23 -10.76 1.49
C PRO A 3 -17.38 -10.97 0.50
N TYR A 4 -17.17 -10.67 -0.77
CA TYR A 4 -18.18 -10.82 -1.83
C TYR A 4 -18.58 -12.27 -2.13
N VAL A 5 -17.77 -13.23 -1.70
CA VAL A 5 -18.09 -14.67 -1.82
C VAL A 5 -19.06 -15.10 -0.71
N ILE A 6 -19.03 -14.42 0.42
CA ILE A 6 -19.87 -14.71 1.59
C ILE A 6 -21.24 -14.04 1.45
N PHE A 7 -21.26 -12.77 1.08
CA PHE A 7 -22.45 -11.96 0.89
C PHE A 7 -22.46 -11.29 -0.48
N PRO A 8 -23.61 -11.16 -1.14
CA PRO A 8 -23.71 -10.40 -2.38
C PRO A 8 -23.44 -8.90 -2.14
N ASP A 9 -23.03 -8.20 -3.20
CA ASP A 9 -22.67 -6.78 -3.13
C ASP A 9 -23.78 -5.89 -2.54
N SER A 10 -25.04 -6.19 -2.88
CA SER A 10 -26.20 -5.47 -2.33
C SER A 10 -26.30 -5.60 -0.82
N THR A 11 -26.00 -6.76 -0.27
CA THR A 11 -25.99 -7.01 1.17
C THR A 11 -24.85 -6.26 1.86
N LEU A 12 -23.65 -6.25 1.26
CA LEU A 12 -22.48 -5.51 1.76
C LEU A 12 -22.75 -3.99 1.77
N LEU A 13 -23.38 -3.47 0.73
CA LEU A 13 -23.79 -2.06 0.67
C LEU A 13 -24.81 -1.71 1.73
N GLU A 14 -25.76 -2.59 2.00
CA GLU A 14 -26.74 -2.38 3.06
C GLU A 14 -26.12 -2.43 4.45
N MET A 15 -25.15 -3.30 4.68
CA MET A 15 -24.36 -3.30 5.92
C MET A 15 -23.61 -1.97 6.12
N LEU A 16 -23.04 -1.40 5.06
CA LEU A 16 -22.36 -0.10 5.14
C LEU A 16 -23.32 1.05 5.42
N ARG A 17 -24.55 0.97 4.93
CA ARG A 17 -25.60 1.97 5.18
C ARG A 17 -26.18 1.88 6.60
N SER A 18 -26.48 0.67 7.02
CA SER A 18 -27.14 0.41 8.32
C SER A 18 -26.17 0.47 9.49
N LYS A 19 -24.89 0.24 9.26
CA LYS A 19 -23.82 0.17 10.27
C LYS A 19 -24.26 -0.62 11.51
N PRO A 20 -24.60 -1.91 11.35
CA PRO A 20 -25.06 -2.70 12.48
C PRO A 20 -23.99 -2.77 13.56
N GLY A 21 -24.36 -2.45 14.80
CA GLY A 21 -23.47 -2.50 15.95
C GLY A 21 -23.59 -3.77 16.78
N SER A 22 -24.53 -4.65 16.44
CA SER A 22 -24.78 -5.92 17.15
C SER A 22 -25.20 -7.02 16.18
N MET A 23 -25.10 -8.28 16.65
CA MET A 23 -25.57 -9.44 15.90
C MET A 23 -27.07 -9.36 15.57
N ALA A 24 -27.86 -8.79 16.48
CA ALA A 24 -29.29 -8.60 16.28
C ALA A 24 -29.59 -7.59 15.15
N GLU A 25 -28.82 -6.53 15.04
CA GLU A 25 -28.92 -5.54 13.96
C GLU A 25 -28.42 -6.12 12.64
N MET A 26 -27.35 -6.91 12.68
CA MET A 26 -26.82 -7.62 11.51
C MET A 26 -27.84 -8.60 10.92
N ALA A 27 -28.62 -9.28 11.77
CA ALA A 27 -29.69 -10.18 11.35
C ALA A 27 -30.84 -9.46 10.62
N LYS A 28 -31.01 -8.17 10.83
CA LYS A 28 -32.01 -7.33 10.15
C LYS A 28 -31.60 -6.92 8.74
N VAL A 29 -30.31 -7.04 8.40
CA VAL A 29 -29.80 -6.70 7.08
C VAL A 29 -30.34 -7.70 6.05
N SER A 30 -30.88 -7.18 4.95
CA SER A 30 -31.42 -8.01 3.88
C SER A 30 -30.30 -8.87 3.22
N GLY A 31 -30.59 -10.15 3.08
CA GLY A 31 -29.64 -11.10 2.50
C GLY A 31 -28.67 -11.76 3.48
N VAL A 32 -28.75 -11.42 4.76
CA VAL A 32 -28.01 -12.09 5.83
C VAL A 32 -28.82 -13.27 6.35
N GLY A 33 -28.43 -14.49 5.99
CA GLY A 33 -29.02 -15.71 6.51
C GLY A 33 -28.50 -16.07 7.88
N ALA A 34 -29.33 -16.74 8.72
CA ALA A 34 -28.95 -17.13 10.07
C ALA A 34 -27.65 -17.95 10.13
N ARG A 35 -27.46 -18.87 9.18
CA ARG A 35 -26.24 -19.67 9.10
C ARG A 35 -24.98 -18.86 8.77
N LYS A 36 -25.11 -17.87 7.89
CA LYS A 36 -24.01 -16.97 7.54
C LYS A 36 -23.71 -16.02 8.70
N LEU A 37 -24.75 -15.58 9.41
CA LEU A 37 -24.62 -14.76 10.61
C LEU A 37 -23.85 -15.50 11.72
N GLU A 38 -24.15 -16.76 12.00
CA GLU A 38 -23.43 -17.56 12.98
C GLU A 38 -21.95 -17.77 12.62
N ARG A 39 -21.65 -17.97 11.34
CA ARG A 39 -20.27 -18.23 10.89
C ARG A 39 -19.43 -16.98 10.73
N TYR A 40 -20.01 -15.93 10.19
CA TYR A 40 -19.27 -14.75 9.73
C TYR A 40 -19.73 -13.44 10.36
N GLY A 41 -20.85 -13.43 11.06
CA GLY A 41 -21.44 -12.22 11.63
C GLY A 41 -20.51 -11.51 12.60
N GLU A 42 -19.85 -12.24 13.47
CA GLU A 42 -18.90 -11.69 14.45
C GLU A 42 -17.70 -11.03 13.76
N ALA A 43 -17.11 -11.69 12.75
CA ALA A 43 -16.01 -11.15 11.99
C ALA A 43 -16.39 -9.88 11.22
N PHE A 44 -17.59 -9.86 10.61
CA PHE A 44 -18.09 -8.66 9.93
C PHE A 44 -18.43 -7.52 10.90
N LEU A 45 -18.96 -7.83 12.08
CA LEU A 45 -19.21 -6.84 13.12
C LEU A 45 -17.92 -6.17 13.60
N GLU A 46 -16.85 -6.92 13.78
CA GLU A 46 -15.54 -6.36 14.12
C GLU A 46 -15.05 -5.38 13.06
N VAL A 47 -15.18 -5.75 11.78
CA VAL A 47 -14.83 -4.88 10.65
C VAL A 47 -15.69 -3.62 10.62
N LEU A 48 -17.00 -3.74 10.79
CA LEU A 48 -17.95 -2.63 10.73
C LEU A 48 -17.86 -1.69 11.95
N SER A 49 -17.49 -2.23 13.11
CA SER A 49 -17.32 -1.42 14.33
C SER A 49 -15.99 -0.64 14.38
N GLY A 50 -15.13 -0.83 13.39
CA GLY A 50 -13.81 -0.20 13.35
C GLY A 50 -12.82 -0.78 14.37
N LYS A 51 -13.16 -1.86 15.03
CA LYS A 51 -12.26 -2.62 15.93
C LYS A 51 -11.44 -3.67 15.18
N ALA A 52 -11.67 -3.82 13.88
CA ALA A 52 -10.88 -4.71 13.06
C ALA A 52 -9.42 -4.23 13.00
N GLU A 53 -8.51 -5.15 13.13
CA GLU A 53 -7.06 -4.93 13.17
C GLU A 53 -6.48 -4.36 11.86
N ALA A 54 -7.30 -4.05 10.86
CA ALA A 54 -6.82 -3.54 9.59
C ALA A 54 -5.87 -2.34 9.70
N PRO A 55 -6.12 -1.32 10.55
CA PRO A 55 -5.15 -0.23 10.75
C PRO A 55 -3.87 -0.67 11.45
N GLN A 56 -3.94 -1.62 12.37
CA GLN A 56 -2.78 -2.14 13.08
C GLN A 56 -1.93 -3.04 12.19
N VAL A 57 -2.54 -3.90 11.40
CA VAL A 57 -1.83 -4.77 10.47
C VAL A 57 -1.04 -3.95 9.44
N VAL A 58 -1.61 -2.88 8.94
CA VAL A 58 -0.91 -1.97 8.01
C VAL A 58 0.23 -1.22 8.71
N ALA A 59 0.03 -0.78 9.93
CA ALA A 59 1.08 -0.11 10.72
C ALA A 59 2.21 -1.08 11.06
N ASP A 60 1.89 -2.31 11.44
CA ASP A 60 2.87 -3.36 11.74
C ASP A 60 3.66 -3.74 10.49
N ILE A 61 2.99 -3.92 9.35
CA ILE A 61 3.65 -4.20 8.06
C ILE A 61 4.59 -3.06 7.66
N ARG A 62 4.17 -1.81 7.80
CA ARG A 62 5.03 -0.64 7.51
C ARG A 62 6.27 -0.63 8.39
N HIS A 63 6.11 -0.84 9.67
CA HIS A 63 7.22 -0.85 10.64
C HIS A 63 8.19 -1.98 10.34
N GLU A 64 7.69 -3.18 10.09
CA GLU A 64 8.48 -4.34 9.72
C GLU A 64 9.21 -4.12 8.38
N LEU A 65 8.51 -3.61 7.37
CA LEU A 65 9.09 -3.25 6.07
C LEU A 65 10.26 -2.28 6.22
N ILE A 66 10.12 -1.23 7.01
CA ILE A 66 11.18 -0.25 7.27
C ILE A 66 12.38 -0.92 7.95
N SER A 67 12.13 -1.79 8.93
CA SER A 67 13.18 -2.56 9.62
C SER A 67 13.94 -3.47 8.64
N LEU A 68 13.24 -4.19 7.78
CA LEU A 68 13.83 -5.07 6.77
C LEU A 68 14.65 -4.29 5.73
N ALA A 69 14.14 -3.15 5.27
CA ALA A 69 14.86 -2.27 4.36
C ALA A 69 16.14 -1.72 4.99
N ARG A 70 16.09 -1.31 6.26
CA ARG A 70 17.27 -0.87 7.00
C ARG A 70 18.30 -1.98 7.21
N ALA A 71 17.84 -3.23 7.24
CA ALA A 71 18.71 -4.41 7.32
C ALA A 71 19.40 -4.73 5.97
N GLY A 72 19.10 -3.99 4.90
CA GLY A 72 19.69 -4.17 3.58
C GLY A 72 18.96 -5.17 2.70
N MET A 73 17.72 -5.52 3.02
CA MET A 73 16.92 -6.41 2.18
C MET A 73 16.38 -5.67 0.95
N THR A 74 16.40 -6.36 -0.19
CA THR A 74 15.83 -5.83 -1.43
C THR A 74 14.29 -5.81 -1.39
N PRO A 75 13.62 -4.94 -2.17
CA PRO A 75 12.15 -4.93 -2.23
C PRO A 75 11.52 -6.28 -2.58
N THR A 76 12.16 -7.05 -3.45
CA THR A 76 11.72 -8.42 -3.80
C THR A 76 11.79 -9.37 -2.59
N GLN A 77 12.88 -9.30 -1.81
CA GLN A 77 13.03 -10.10 -0.59
C GLN A 77 12.01 -9.71 0.47
N ILE A 78 11.77 -8.41 0.65
CA ILE A 78 10.76 -7.88 1.57
C ILE A 78 9.37 -8.37 1.17
N ALA A 79 9.02 -8.32 -0.12
CA ALA A 79 7.76 -8.83 -0.63
C ALA A 79 7.55 -10.31 -0.30
N GLY A 80 8.58 -11.13 -0.46
CA GLY A 80 8.55 -12.54 -0.09
C GLY A 80 8.39 -12.76 1.42
N GLN A 81 9.08 -11.99 2.22
CA GLN A 81 9.04 -12.08 3.69
C GLN A 81 7.65 -11.69 4.25
N LEU A 82 7.10 -10.59 3.75
CA LEU A 82 5.81 -10.05 4.19
C LEU A 82 4.61 -10.70 3.47
N GLN A 83 4.86 -11.60 2.53
CA GLN A 83 3.83 -12.24 1.71
C GLN A 83 2.89 -11.25 1.01
N CYS A 84 3.46 -10.18 0.50
CA CYS A 84 2.74 -9.16 -0.25
C CYS A 84 3.33 -8.97 -1.65
N SER A 85 2.63 -8.22 -2.50
CA SER A 85 3.13 -7.93 -3.85
C SER A 85 4.26 -6.90 -3.82
N GLU A 86 5.21 -7.02 -4.75
CA GLU A 86 6.29 -6.04 -4.91
C GLU A 86 5.76 -4.62 -5.10
N LYS A 87 4.65 -4.47 -5.82
CA LYS A 87 3.98 -3.18 -6.01
C LYS A 87 3.58 -2.54 -4.68
N ASN A 88 3.05 -3.31 -3.74
CA ASN A 88 2.72 -2.83 -2.40
C ASN A 88 3.98 -2.44 -1.62
N VAL A 89 5.04 -3.23 -1.72
CA VAL A 89 6.34 -2.91 -1.10
C VAL A 89 6.87 -1.57 -1.61
N TYR A 90 6.90 -1.37 -2.91
CA TYR A 90 7.34 -0.10 -3.50
C TYR A 90 6.49 1.09 -3.07
N THR A 91 5.17 0.91 -2.98
CA THR A 91 4.26 1.96 -2.50
C THR A 91 4.56 2.35 -1.04
N LEU A 92 4.75 1.36 -0.17
CA LEU A 92 5.08 1.58 1.24
C LEU A 92 6.49 2.17 1.42
N LEU A 93 7.46 1.73 0.62
CA LEU A 93 8.81 2.30 0.60
C LEU A 93 8.79 3.76 0.18
N ALA A 94 8.08 4.09 -0.90
CA ALA A 94 7.93 5.46 -1.36
C ALA A 94 7.29 6.35 -0.28
N GLU A 95 6.28 5.87 0.41
CA GLU A 95 5.65 6.57 1.52
C GLU A 95 6.62 6.79 2.69
N ALA A 96 7.39 5.78 3.07
CA ALA A 96 8.39 5.87 4.13
C ALA A 96 9.52 6.85 3.76
N ILE A 97 9.97 6.86 2.52
CA ILE A 97 10.97 7.80 2.00
C ILE A 97 10.42 9.22 2.03
N GLY A 98 9.18 9.43 1.56
CA GLY A 98 8.53 10.75 1.56
C GLY A 98 8.33 11.32 2.97
N LYS A 99 8.17 10.46 3.98
CA LYS A 99 8.09 10.84 5.40
C LYS A 99 9.46 10.93 6.09
N GLN A 100 10.54 10.77 5.36
CA GLN A 100 11.92 10.77 5.87
C GLN A 100 12.19 9.68 6.94
N GLN A 101 11.42 8.62 6.94
CA GLN A 101 11.62 7.48 7.84
C GLN A 101 12.67 6.49 7.32
N LEU A 102 12.93 6.54 6.02
CA LEU A 102 13.86 5.66 5.32
C LEU A 102 14.61 6.44 4.25
N SER A 103 15.89 6.16 4.11
CA SER A 103 16.71 6.73 3.03
C SER A 103 16.49 5.90 1.75
N ILE A 104 16.56 6.56 0.60
CA ILE A 104 16.41 5.88 -0.70
C ILE A 104 17.47 4.80 -0.91
N GLU A 105 18.69 5.05 -0.45
CA GLU A 105 19.80 4.10 -0.51
C GLU A 105 19.55 2.83 0.32
N GLN A 106 18.82 2.97 1.42
CA GLN A 106 18.43 1.85 2.27
C GLN A 106 17.21 1.10 1.74
N ALA A 107 16.33 1.82 1.03
CA ALA A 107 15.09 1.27 0.49
C ALA A 107 15.32 0.48 -0.80
N LEU A 108 16.29 0.89 -1.60
CA LEU A 108 16.52 0.37 -2.94
C LEU A 108 17.96 -0.14 -3.09
N ASP A 109 18.11 -1.33 -3.67
CA ASP A 109 19.40 -1.88 -4.02
C ASP A 109 19.78 -1.44 -5.44
N LEU A 110 20.06 -0.15 -5.59
CA LEU A 110 20.47 0.46 -6.84
C LEU A 110 21.91 0.95 -6.74
N PRO A 111 22.71 0.77 -7.80
CA PRO A 111 24.02 1.42 -7.89
C PRO A 111 23.83 2.95 -7.92
N GLU A 112 24.72 3.66 -7.24
CA GLU A 112 24.70 5.13 -7.13
C GLU A 112 24.66 5.82 -8.50
N ASP A 113 25.37 5.26 -9.49
CA ASP A 113 25.40 5.76 -10.86
C ASP A 113 23.99 5.78 -11.50
N LEU A 114 23.26 4.67 -11.34
CA LEU A 114 21.92 4.54 -11.90
C LEU A 114 20.90 5.39 -11.12
N LEU A 115 21.07 5.49 -9.81
CA LEU A 115 20.26 6.36 -8.97
C LEU A 115 20.42 7.83 -9.39
N GLY A 116 21.66 8.27 -9.64
CA GLY A 116 21.96 9.60 -10.14
C GLY A 116 21.31 9.88 -11.50
N GLU A 117 21.43 8.93 -12.45
CA GLU A 117 20.77 9.06 -13.77
C GLU A 117 19.25 9.24 -13.65
N VAL A 118 18.62 8.50 -12.76
CA VAL A 118 17.16 8.60 -12.53
C VAL A 118 16.80 9.93 -11.88
N GLN A 119 17.57 10.37 -10.88
CA GLN A 119 17.35 11.66 -10.22
C GLN A 119 17.52 12.82 -11.21
N ASP A 120 18.57 12.80 -12.02
CA ASP A 120 18.82 13.82 -13.04
C ASP A 120 17.68 13.86 -14.06
N ALA A 121 17.16 12.70 -14.47
CA ALA A 121 16.03 12.64 -15.39
C ALA A 121 14.75 13.26 -14.82
N PHE A 122 14.54 13.18 -13.51
CA PHE A 122 13.43 13.89 -12.86
C PHE A 122 13.69 15.38 -12.69
N LEU A 123 14.94 15.79 -12.51
CA LEU A 123 15.33 17.19 -12.31
C LEU A 123 15.49 17.98 -13.62
N ASP A 124 15.66 17.30 -14.75
CA ASP A 124 15.84 17.90 -16.07
C ASP A 124 14.55 18.51 -16.65
N GLY A 125 13.40 18.29 -15.97
CA GLY A 125 12.13 18.92 -16.29
C GLY A 125 12.11 20.38 -15.86
N GLU A 126 11.88 21.30 -16.80
CA GLU A 126 11.79 22.74 -16.54
C GLU A 126 10.58 23.07 -15.60
N GLY A 127 10.82 23.07 -14.30
CA GLY A 127 9.89 23.61 -13.30
C GLY A 127 8.82 22.66 -12.75
N GLU A 128 8.60 21.51 -13.36
CA GLU A 128 7.65 20.49 -12.85
C GLU A 128 8.25 19.11 -12.99
N LEU A 129 8.12 18.30 -11.93
CA LEU A 129 8.59 16.92 -11.96
C LEU A 129 7.82 16.14 -13.06
N PRO A 130 8.52 15.52 -14.02
CA PRO A 130 7.86 14.74 -15.05
C PRO A 130 7.08 13.57 -14.44
N PRO A 131 6.00 13.11 -15.10
CA PRO A 131 5.27 11.94 -14.64
C PRO A 131 6.16 10.70 -14.66
N VAL A 132 6.00 9.83 -13.67
CA VAL A 132 6.77 8.57 -13.57
C VAL A 132 6.71 7.75 -14.85
N ALA A 133 5.56 7.75 -15.54
CA ALA A 133 5.39 7.03 -16.80
C ALA A 133 6.37 7.49 -17.90
N ALA A 134 6.64 8.79 -18.01
CA ALA A 134 7.60 9.33 -19.00
C ALA A 134 9.03 8.90 -18.69
N ILE A 135 9.40 8.90 -17.40
CA ILE A 135 10.72 8.43 -16.97
C ILE A 135 10.83 6.90 -17.15
N ALA A 136 9.76 6.16 -16.85
CA ALA A 136 9.71 4.72 -17.07
C ALA A 136 9.95 4.32 -18.53
N GLU A 137 9.48 5.11 -19.48
CA GLU A 137 9.77 4.90 -20.90
C GLU A 137 11.25 5.11 -21.25
N GLN A 138 11.90 6.11 -20.66
CA GLN A 138 13.33 6.36 -20.85
C GLN A 138 14.20 5.23 -20.29
N PHE A 139 13.82 4.68 -19.16
CA PHE A 139 14.54 3.59 -18.48
C PHE A 139 13.91 2.22 -18.71
N ALA A 140 13.14 2.06 -19.79
CA ALA A 140 12.42 0.83 -20.08
C ALA A 140 13.29 -0.42 -19.97
N GLY A 141 12.96 -1.29 -19.01
CA GLY A 141 13.68 -2.53 -18.74
C GLY A 141 14.97 -2.43 -17.92
N ARG A 142 15.45 -1.21 -17.62
CA ARG A 142 16.63 -1.00 -16.77
C ARG A 142 16.24 -0.78 -15.30
N VAL A 143 15.16 -0.07 -15.07
CA VAL A 143 14.68 0.29 -13.73
C VAL A 143 13.20 -0.04 -13.62
N PRO A 144 12.78 -0.80 -12.58
CA PRO A 144 11.36 -1.05 -12.34
C PRO A 144 10.60 0.25 -12.05
N GLU A 145 9.35 0.32 -12.49
CA GLU A 145 8.48 1.48 -12.26
C GLU A 145 8.33 1.83 -10.76
N GLY A 146 8.26 0.80 -9.91
CA GLY A 146 8.20 0.99 -8.45
C GLY A 146 9.41 1.73 -7.87
N VAL A 147 10.60 1.52 -8.42
CA VAL A 147 11.82 2.24 -8.06
C VAL A 147 11.69 3.72 -8.40
N LEU A 148 11.13 4.04 -9.55
CA LEU A 148 10.91 5.43 -9.99
C LEU A 148 9.96 6.18 -9.05
N TYR A 149 8.91 5.54 -8.56
CA TYR A 149 8.04 6.10 -7.53
C TYR A 149 8.79 6.43 -6.24
N CYS A 150 9.69 5.55 -5.82
CA CYS A 150 10.52 5.77 -4.63
C CYS A 150 11.48 6.94 -4.82
N VAL A 151 12.14 7.03 -5.97
CA VAL A 151 13.05 8.14 -6.30
C VAL A 151 12.30 9.47 -6.30
N ARG A 152 11.13 9.51 -6.95
CA ARG A 152 10.28 10.71 -6.97
C ARG A 152 9.87 11.14 -5.56
N ALA A 153 9.54 10.19 -4.69
CA ALA A 153 9.17 10.48 -3.30
C ALA A 153 10.34 11.02 -2.47
N ALA A 154 11.58 10.66 -2.83
CA ALA A 154 12.79 11.16 -2.18
C ALA A 154 13.19 12.57 -2.61
N LEU A 155 12.73 13.00 -3.80
CA LEU A 155 13.03 14.34 -4.28
C LEU A 155 12.24 15.38 -3.47
N PRO A 156 12.88 16.49 -3.07
CA PRO A 156 12.18 17.52 -2.33
C PRO A 156 11.08 18.15 -3.19
N SER A 157 9.90 18.29 -2.60
CA SER A 157 8.75 18.96 -3.24
C SER A 157 8.96 20.50 -3.35
N GLU A 158 10.15 20.98 -3.07
CA GLU A 158 10.47 22.42 -3.03
C GLU A 158 10.52 23.10 -4.41
N PHE A 159 10.25 22.37 -5.48
CA PHE A 159 10.05 22.96 -6.80
C PHE A 159 8.62 23.47 -7.02
N GLU A 160 7.73 23.36 -6.04
CA GLU A 160 6.45 24.05 -6.02
C GLU A 160 6.62 25.49 -5.49
N VAL A 161 7.07 26.33 -6.34
CA VAL A 161 6.96 27.79 -6.11
C VAL A 161 6.17 28.41 -7.24
#